data_6e0cb36d51845d082d496a4981e8e462
#
_entry.id   6e0cb36d51845d082d496a4981e8e462
#
_cell.length_a   1.000
_cell.length_b   1.000
_cell.length_c   1.000
_cell.angle_alpha   90.00
_cell.angle_beta   90.00
_cell.angle_gamma   90.00
#
_symmetry.space_group_name_H-M   'P 1'
#
loop_
_entity.id
_entity.type
_entity.pdbx_description
1 polymer ?
#
loop_
_entity_poly.entity_id
_entity_poly.type
_entity_poly.pdbx_seq_one_letter_code
_entity_poly.pdbx_strand_id
1 'polypeptide(L)'
;AKRYVEVDAQGRIADPDLRTRLTQHLMDARIHGLTLARAAAEAKDAGGATNAASVLKNSATYVAQTRAELTLEIMGSQGLGWEGEGFDDNEVEAVRGWLWGKAMSIYGGSSEIQNNIISKRILGLPDNTQST
;
A
#
# COMPACT_ATOMS: atom_id res chain seq x y z
N ALA A 1 -12.55 -0.32 -12.06
CA ALA A 1 -13.34 0.77 -11.48
C ALA A 1 -14.61 1.05 -12.29
N LYS A 2 -14.52 1.40 -13.56
CA LYS A 2 -15.65 1.84 -14.40
C LYS A 2 -16.83 0.84 -14.53
N ARG A 3 -16.68 -0.40 -14.09
CA ARG A 3 -17.78 -1.37 -14.01
C ARG A 3 -18.73 -1.08 -12.83
N TYR A 4 -18.19 -0.48 -11.75
CA TYR A 4 -18.88 -0.35 -10.47
C TYR A 4 -19.26 1.09 -10.11
N VAL A 5 -18.68 2.09 -10.78
CA VAL A 5 -18.91 3.50 -10.49
C VAL A 5 -19.38 4.26 -11.71
N GLU A 6 -20.18 5.30 -11.49
CA GLU A 6 -20.63 6.20 -12.55
C GLU A 6 -19.44 6.88 -13.26
N VAL A 7 -19.62 7.08 -14.57
CA VAL A 7 -18.70 7.84 -15.39
C VAL A 7 -19.40 9.06 -16.00
N ASP A 8 -18.68 10.15 -16.11
CA ASP A 8 -19.16 11.36 -16.76
C ASP A 8 -19.19 11.23 -18.30
N ALA A 9 -19.70 12.25 -18.97
CA ALA A 9 -19.79 12.29 -20.44
C ALA A 9 -18.43 12.17 -21.15
N GLN A 10 -17.31 12.40 -20.45
CA GLN A 10 -15.96 12.22 -20.95
C GLN A 10 -15.36 10.87 -20.57
N GLY A 11 -16.14 9.98 -19.96
CA GLY A 11 -15.72 8.66 -19.54
C GLY A 11 -14.80 8.62 -18.31
N ARG A 12 -14.76 9.71 -17.53
CA ARG A 12 -14.04 9.80 -16.25
C ARG A 12 -14.97 9.34 -15.12
N ILE A 13 -14.43 8.82 -14.04
CA ILE A 13 -15.19 8.55 -12.82
C ILE A 13 -15.90 9.83 -12.38
N ALA A 14 -17.22 9.79 -12.18
CA ALA A 14 -18.03 10.98 -11.89
C ALA A 14 -17.68 11.61 -10.55
N ASP A 15 -17.39 10.79 -9.53
CA ASP A 15 -16.98 11.24 -8.20
C ASP A 15 -15.59 11.90 -8.23
N PRO A 16 -15.48 13.21 -7.93
CA PRO A 16 -14.20 13.93 -7.95
C PRO A 16 -13.28 13.55 -6.77
N ASP A 17 -13.83 13.18 -5.60
CA ASP A 17 -13.05 12.74 -4.45
C ASP A 17 -12.38 11.40 -4.75
N LEU A 18 -13.14 10.43 -5.24
CA LEU A 18 -12.60 9.14 -5.65
C LEU A 18 -11.53 9.29 -6.74
N ARG A 19 -11.73 10.19 -7.72
CA ARG A 19 -10.68 10.49 -8.72
C ARG A 19 -9.40 11.00 -8.08
N THR A 20 -9.52 11.93 -7.12
CA THR A 20 -8.37 12.51 -6.41
C THR A 20 -7.60 11.43 -5.65
N ARG A 21 -8.30 10.58 -4.90
CA ARG A 21 -7.68 9.50 -4.11
C ARG A 21 -7.05 8.41 -5.00
N LEU A 22 -7.68 8.08 -6.12
CA LEU A 22 -7.08 7.18 -7.11
C LEU A 22 -5.81 7.77 -7.72
N THR A 23 -5.81 9.07 -8.05
CA THR A 23 -4.64 9.76 -8.58
C THR A 23 -3.51 9.76 -7.56
N GLN A 24 -3.81 10.09 -6.30
CA GLN A 24 -2.83 10.04 -5.22
C GLN A 24 -2.24 8.64 -5.05
N HIS A 25 -3.09 7.61 -5.03
CA HIS A 25 -2.63 6.22 -4.96
C HIS A 25 -1.70 5.84 -6.12
N LEU A 26 -2.01 6.27 -7.34
CA LEU A 26 -1.14 6.01 -8.51
C LEU A 26 0.21 6.72 -8.36
N MET A 27 0.23 7.94 -7.84
CA MET A 27 1.46 8.68 -7.54
C MET A 27 2.29 7.94 -6.48
N ASP A 28 1.68 7.53 -5.38
CA ASP A 28 2.35 6.81 -4.28
C ASP A 28 2.92 5.46 -4.76
N ALA A 29 2.16 4.72 -5.55
CA ALA A 29 2.62 3.48 -6.17
C ALA A 29 3.81 3.72 -7.12
N ARG A 30 3.79 4.80 -7.90
CA ARG A 30 4.89 5.19 -8.78
C ARG A 30 6.13 5.58 -7.99
N ILE A 31 5.97 6.38 -6.94
CA ILE A 31 7.06 6.79 -6.05
C ILE A 31 7.69 5.55 -5.40
N HIS A 32 6.88 4.63 -4.87
CA HIS A 32 7.37 3.38 -4.31
C HIS A 32 8.20 2.57 -5.33
N GLY A 33 7.68 2.41 -6.55
CA GLY A 33 8.39 1.68 -7.62
C GLY A 33 9.72 2.33 -8.00
N LEU A 34 9.79 3.65 -8.09
CA LEU A 34 11.03 4.39 -8.37
C LEU A 34 12.04 4.26 -7.21
N THR A 35 11.57 4.32 -5.96
CA THR A 35 12.41 4.15 -4.78
C THR A 35 12.98 2.74 -4.70
N LEU A 36 12.17 1.71 -5.02
CA LEU A 36 12.61 0.33 -5.09
C LEU A 36 13.69 0.13 -6.17
N ALA A 37 13.48 0.69 -7.36
CA ALA A 37 14.47 0.61 -8.44
C ALA A 37 15.80 1.29 -8.06
N ARG A 38 15.75 2.46 -7.40
CA ARG A 38 16.94 3.14 -6.88
C ARG A 38 17.66 2.30 -5.83
N ALA A 39 16.94 1.78 -4.84
CA ALA A 39 17.53 0.95 -3.80
C ALA A 39 18.17 -0.32 -4.36
N ALA A 40 17.58 -0.92 -5.40
CA ALA A 40 18.14 -2.09 -6.08
C ALA A 40 19.44 -1.75 -6.82
N ALA A 41 19.52 -0.58 -7.46
CA ALA A 41 20.76 -0.11 -8.11
C ALA A 41 21.87 0.16 -7.07
N GLU A 42 21.53 0.89 -5.98
CA GLU A 42 22.47 1.16 -4.87
C GLU A 42 23.00 -0.14 -4.24
N ALA A 43 22.13 -1.15 -4.02
CA ALA A 43 22.52 -2.45 -3.47
C ALA A 43 23.48 -3.20 -4.38
N LYS A 44 23.29 -3.11 -5.70
CA LYS A 44 24.18 -3.73 -6.69
C LYS A 44 25.59 -3.08 -6.66
N ASP A 45 25.62 -1.77 -6.58
CA ASP A 45 26.90 -1.02 -6.57
C ASP A 45 27.65 -1.19 -5.25
N ALA A 46 26.94 -1.27 -4.12
CA ALA A 46 27.50 -1.44 -2.79
C ALA A 46 27.83 -2.91 -2.41
N GLY A 47 27.45 -3.87 -3.24
CA GLY A 47 27.63 -5.31 -2.99
C GLY A 47 26.81 -5.89 -1.84
N GLY A 48 25.69 -5.23 -1.46
CA GLY A 48 24.86 -5.71 -0.35
C GLY A 48 23.53 -4.96 -0.17
N ALA A 49 22.75 -5.39 0.83
CA ALA A 49 21.47 -4.76 1.14
C ALA A 49 21.64 -3.33 1.64
N THR A 50 20.78 -2.43 1.17
CA THR A 50 20.75 -1.04 1.63
C THR A 50 19.86 -0.87 2.86
N ASN A 51 20.06 0.22 3.59
CA ASN A 51 19.19 0.61 4.73
C ASN A 51 17.76 0.97 4.29
N ALA A 52 17.49 1.04 2.97
CA ALA A 52 16.19 1.38 2.43
C ALA A 52 15.10 0.31 2.67
N ALA A 53 15.47 -0.92 3.05
CA ALA A 53 14.53 -2.04 3.23
C ALA A 53 13.37 -1.70 4.19
N SER A 54 13.65 -1.02 5.30
CA SER A 54 12.61 -0.61 6.27
C SER A 54 11.65 0.44 5.70
N VAL A 55 12.17 1.41 4.95
CA VAL A 55 11.36 2.43 4.26
C VAL A 55 10.50 1.77 3.18
N LEU A 56 11.10 0.88 2.39
CA LEU A 56 10.41 0.14 1.33
C LEU A 56 9.31 -0.76 1.89
N LYS A 57 9.54 -1.42 3.03
CA LYS A 57 8.52 -2.25 3.68
C LYS A 57 7.30 -1.42 4.09
N ASN A 58 7.49 -0.28 4.75
CA ASN A 58 6.39 0.59 5.16
C ASN A 58 5.63 1.14 3.95
N SER A 59 6.33 1.64 2.93
CA SER A 59 5.70 2.17 1.72
C SER A 59 4.98 1.08 0.92
N ALA A 60 5.53 -0.13 0.83
CA ALA A 60 4.86 -1.26 0.17
C ALA A 60 3.55 -1.63 0.87
N THR A 61 3.58 -1.71 2.21
CA THR A 61 2.40 -2.00 3.01
C THR A 61 1.31 -0.94 2.79
N TYR A 62 1.68 0.33 2.87
CA TYR A 62 0.75 1.45 2.63
C TYR A 62 0.12 1.38 1.23
N VAL A 63 0.94 1.25 0.18
CA VAL A 63 0.45 1.18 -1.22
C VAL A 63 -0.47 -0.03 -1.43
N ALA A 64 -0.11 -1.20 -0.89
CA ALA A 64 -0.91 -2.41 -1.06
C ALA A 64 -2.26 -2.32 -0.34
N GLN A 65 -2.28 -1.85 0.91
CA GLN A 65 -3.51 -1.72 1.69
C GLN A 65 -4.42 -0.63 1.13
N THR A 66 -3.89 0.53 0.76
CA THR A 66 -4.66 1.61 0.12
C THR A 66 -5.28 1.12 -1.20
N ARG A 67 -4.55 0.34 -2.00
CA ARG A 67 -5.11 -0.26 -3.23
C ARG A 67 -6.29 -1.16 -2.92
N ALA A 68 -6.15 -2.04 -1.94
CA ALA A 68 -7.20 -2.97 -1.57
C ALA A 68 -8.44 -2.23 -1.04
N GLU A 69 -8.27 -1.21 -0.20
CA GLU A 69 -9.35 -0.38 0.33
C GLU A 69 -10.09 0.37 -0.78
N LEU A 70 -9.37 1.05 -1.67
CA LEU A 70 -9.97 1.70 -2.84
C LEU A 70 -10.68 0.71 -3.77
N THR A 71 -10.18 -0.52 -3.89
CA THR A 71 -10.83 -1.56 -4.69
C THR A 71 -12.19 -1.92 -4.10
N LEU A 72 -12.28 -2.20 -2.80
CA LEU A 72 -13.54 -2.52 -2.14
C LEU A 72 -14.52 -1.35 -2.15
N GLU A 73 -14.04 -0.14 -1.93
CA GLU A 73 -14.87 1.06 -2.01
C GLU A 73 -15.49 1.25 -3.39
N ILE A 74 -14.69 1.07 -4.46
CA ILE A 74 -15.17 1.13 -5.84
C ILE A 74 -16.21 0.05 -6.13
N MET A 75 -16.06 -1.13 -5.58
CA MET A 75 -17.01 -2.24 -5.73
C MET A 75 -18.33 -1.99 -4.98
N GLY A 76 -18.35 -1.10 -3.98
CA GLY A 76 -19.54 -0.79 -3.20
C GLY A 76 -20.11 -2.04 -2.52
N SER A 77 -21.41 -2.35 -2.75
CA SER A 77 -22.06 -3.53 -2.18
C SER A 77 -21.41 -4.86 -2.61
N GLN A 78 -20.82 -4.93 -3.80
CA GLN A 78 -20.07 -6.10 -4.26
C GLN A 78 -18.78 -6.32 -3.46
N GLY A 79 -18.22 -5.28 -2.85
CA GLY A 79 -17.08 -5.35 -1.93
C GLY A 79 -17.40 -5.88 -0.53
N LEU A 80 -18.65 -6.25 -0.26
CA LEU A 80 -19.09 -6.81 1.03
C LEU A 80 -19.27 -8.34 0.97
N GLY A 81 -19.13 -8.94 -0.22
CA GLY A 81 -19.36 -10.36 -0.44
C GLY A 81 -18.24 -11.23 0.12
N TRP A 82 -18.61 -12.38 0.67
CA TRP A 82 -17.67 -13.40 1.12
C TRP A 82 -17.85 -14.71 0.36
N GLU A 83 -19.12 -15.06 0.09
CA GLU A 83 -19.56 -16.23 -0.67
C GLU A 83 -21.00 -16.03 -1.13
N GLY A 84 -21.47 -16.83 -2.09
CA GLY A 84 -22.84 -16.82 -2.57
C GLY A 84 -22.97 -16.42 -4.05
N GLU A 85 -24.09 -16.77 -4.65
CA GLU A 85 -24.37 -16.62 -6.11
C GLU A 85 -24.40 -15.16 -6.60
N GLY A 86 -24.49 -14.18 -5.69
CA GLY A 86 -24.54 -12.75 -6.01
C GLY A 86 -23.17 -12.10 -6.26
N PHE A 87 -22.06 -12.84 -6.10
CA PHE A 87 -20.70 -12.32 -6.21
C PHE A 87 -19.88 -13.16 -7.17
N ASP A 88 -19.07 -12.51 -8.01
CA ASP A 88 -18.15 -13.25 -8.86
C ASP A 88 -16.83 -13.59 -8.10
N ASP A 89 -16.07 -14.54 -8.63
CA ASP A 89 -14.85 -15.02 -7.98
C ASP A 89 -13.83 -13.90 -7.76
N ASN A 90 -13.73 -12.92 -8.66
CA ASN A 90 -12.80 -11.80 -8.51
C ASN A 90 -13.24 -10.84 -7.40
N GLU A 91 -14.54 -10.67 -7.19
CA GLU A 91 -15.09 -9.85 -6.13
C GLU A 91 -14.80 -10.48 -4.78
N VAL A 92 -15.05 -11.78 -4.63
CA VAL A 92 -14.73 -12.54 -3.42
C VAL A 92 -13.22 -12.57 -3.16
N GLU A 93 -12.40 -12.76 -4.19
CA GLU A 93 -10.94 -12.72 -4.07
C GLU A 93 -10.44 -11.34 -3.62
N ALA A 94 -11.02 -10.25 -4.13
CA ALA A 94 -10.66 -8.90 -3.70
C ALA A 94 -10.92 -8.68 -2.20
N VAL A 95 -12.07 -9.15 -1.68
CA VAL A 95 -12.41 -9.06 -0.25
C VAL A 95 -11.44 -9.90 0.60
N ARG A 96 -11.19 -11.14 0.19
CA ARG A 96 -10.23 -12.03 0.88
C ARG A 96 -8.82 -11.45 0.86
N GLY A 97 -8.39 -10.92 -0.29
CA GLY A 97 -7.11 -10.25 -0.45
C GLY A 97 -6.96 -9.02 0.43
N TRP A 98 -8.02 -8.22 0.59
CA TRP A 98 -8.03 -7.08 1.50
C TRP A 98 -7.83 -7.51 2.96
N LEU A 99 -8.58 -8.52 3.42
CA LEU A 99 -8.45 -9.05 4.80
C LEU A 99 -7.06 -9.62 5.04
N TRP A 100 -6.58 -10.48 4.14
CA TRP A 100 -5.24 -11.06 4.22
C TRP A 100 -4.15 -9.98 4.21
N GLY A 101 -4.33 -8.95 3.39
CA GLY A 101 -3.41 -7.83 3.26
C GLY A 101 -3.18 -7.03 4.55
N LYS A 102 -4.10 -7.12 5.54
CA LYS A 102 -3.90 -6.50 6.87
C LYS A 102 -2.70 -7.09 7.62
N ALA A 103 -2.36 -8.34 7.38
CA ALA A 103 -1.17 -8.96 7.96
C ALA A 103 0.14 -8.32 7.49
N MET A 104 0.15 -7.63 6.34
CA MET A 104 1.33 -6.89 5.84
C MET A 104 1.84 -5.83 6.81
N SER A 105 0.97 -5.27 7.66
CA SER A 105 1.39 -4.29 8.67
C SER A 105 2.13 -4.91 9.86
N ILE A 106 2.10 -6.23 10.01
CA ILE A 106 2.67 -6.95 11.16
C ILE A 106 3.88 -7.79 10.76
N TYR A 107 3.77 -8.62 9.71
CA TYR A 107 4.86 -9.50 9.33
C TYR A 107 6.04 -8.73 8.72
N GLY A 108 7.24 -9.28 8.90
CA GLY A 108 8.47 -8.56 8.54
C GLY A 108 8.78 -7.36 9.45
N GLY A 109 8.13 -7.28 10.62
CA GLY A 109 8.18 -6.18 11.58
C GLY A 109 7.06 -5.17 11.41
N SER A 110 6.42 -4.79 12.53
CA SER A 110 5.36 -3.76 12.49
C SER A 110 5.90 -2.40 12.04
N SER A 111 5.00 -1.48 11.70
CA SER A 111 5.39 -0.11 11.29
C SER A 111 6.21 0.58 12.37
N GLU A 112 5.90 0.35 13.67
CA GLU A 112 6.64 0.89 14.80
C GLU A 112 8.08 0.36 14.83
N ILE A 113 8.26 -0.94 14.65
CA ILE A 113 9.58 -1.57 14.59
C ILE A 113 10.37 -1.04 13.39
N GLN A 114 9.74 -0.93 12.22
CA GLN A 114 10.39 -0.38 11.04
C GLN A 114 10.76 1.10 11.23
N ASN A 115 9.90 1.89 11.85
CA ASN A 115 10.18 3.29 12.18
C ASN A 115 11.33 3.43 13.19
N ASN A 116 11.43 2.55 14.18
CA ASN A 116 12.57 2.50 15.10
C ASN A 116 13.87 2.18 14.35
N ILE A 117 13.86 1.25 13.40
CA ILE A 117 15.02 0.94 12.56
C ILE A 117 15.40 2.16 11.70
N ILE A 118 14.43 2.81 11.08
CA ILE A 118 14.65 4.03 10.28
C ILE A 118 15.28 5.12 11.16
N SER A 119 14.67 5.39 12.31
CA SER A 119 15.13 6.40 13.26
C SER A 119 16.60 6.18 13.66
N LYS A 120 16.93 4.96 14.07
CA LYS A 120 18.28 4.64 14.60
C LYS A 120 19.32 4.46 13.50
N ARG A 121 19.00 3.70 12.44
CA ARG A 121 20.00 3.26 11.46
C ARG A 121 20.10 4.16 10.23
N ILE A 122 19.03 4.86 9.88
CA ILE A 122 18.99 5.74 8.70
C ILE A 122 19.17 7.19 9.11
N LEU A 123 18.42 7.65 10.12
CA LEU A 123 18.46 9.04 10.57
C LEU A 123 19.51 9.29 11.67
N GLY A 124 20.04 8.25 12.32
CA GLY A 124 21.03 8.39 13.39
C GLY A 124 20.49 9.10 14.64
N LEU A 125 19.19 9.05 14.89
CA LEU A 125 18.58 9.71 16.02
C LEU A 125 18.94 8.98 17.34
N PRO A 126 19.10 9.72 18.48
CA PRO A 126 19.44 9.12 19.75
C PRO A 126 18.36 8.17 20.27
N ASP A 127 18.77 7.16 21.01
CA ASP A 127 17.88 6.23 21.69
C ASP A 127 17.31 6.90 22.95
N ASN A 128 15.98 7.00 23.05
CA ASN A 128 15.33 7.52 24.26
C ASN A 128 15.43 6.59 25.50
N THR A 129 16.15 5.47 25.40
CA THR A 129 16.33 4.51 26.48
C THR A 129 17.50 4.85 27.43
N GLN A 130 18.12 6.02 27.27
CA GLN A 130 19.08 6.56 28.25
C GLN A 130 18.43 7.69 29.09
N SER A 131 17.44 7.35 29.90
CA SER A 131 17.05 8.17 31.04
C SER A 131 16.79 7.29 32.25
N THR A 132 17.69 7.36 33.15
CA THR A 132 17.87 6.90 34.53
C THR A 132 18.80 5.73 34.71
#